data_08c4ca9dc3f4bdb919aea910806d879e
#
_entry.id   08c4ca9dc3f4bdb919aea910806d879e
#
_cell.length_a   1.000
_cell.length_b   1.000
_cell.length_c   1.000
_cell.angle_alpha   90.00
_cell.angle_beta   90.00
_cell.angle_gamma   90.00
#
_symmetry.space_group_name_H-M   'P 1'
#
loop_
_entity.id
_entity.type
_entity.pdbx_description
1 polymer ?
#
loop_
_entity_poly.entity_id
_entity_poly.type
_entity_poly.pdbx_seq_one_letter_code
_entity_poly.pdbx_strand_id
1 'polypeptide(L)'
;MSAATASRTPRAPHGVRAWMRARGFTSAVWLVLPGVVFMIAFFIYPVVYGLNLSFQGRNGGVSAYADFFTNSFPHDSGSFDSLWTTLKLALPATLICVLIAVPIAWRFRAGVRGLRVLTAVIMIPMTLGSVFVAESFNNLLGPAGWVNRLLLTLHIVRTPLEMTGNFAGVLIALVFTGLPFTFLLMLGYAAGIDASLDRAASMLGAGPLQRFWRIDFPLLLPGITITFALSFVLSFAVFPSATLLGNDAGPTRVLSKVAYVEYSNGNYANASATAMIMAVAQLIVLGVVFLIRSRLYRGSTSGGKG
;
A
#
# COMPACT_ATOMS: atom_id res chain seq x y z
N MET A 1 30.47 -62.61 -39.57
CA MET A 1 30.90 -62.26 -38.19
C MET A 1 30.23 -60.93 -37.82
N SER A 2 29.14 -61.04 -37.11
CA SER A 2 28.34 -59.91 -36.71
C SER A 2 28.67 -59.49 -35.24
N ALA A 3 29.19 -58.29 -35.02
CA ALA A 3 29.49 -57.77 -33.70
C ALA A 3 28.25 -57.09 -33.12
N ALA A 4 27.68 -57.69 -32.11
CA ALA A 4 26.56 -57.14 -31.35
C ALA A 4 27.05 -55.97 -30.48
N THR A 5 26.65 -54.76 -30.80
CA THR A 5 26.82 -53.57 -30.00
C THR A 5 25.84 -53.63 -28.82
N ALA A 6 26.34 -53.96 -27.63
CA ALA A 6 25.58 -53.92 -26.39
C ALA A 6 25.30 -52.46 -26.01
N SER A 7 24.05 -52.06 -26.05
CA SER A 7 23.54 -50.76 -25.56
C SER A 7 23.66 -50.73 -24.02
N ARG A 8 24.63 -49.94 -23.51
CA ARG A 8 24.72 -49.63 -22.08
C ARG A 8 23.60 -48.69 -21.71
N THR A 9 22.60 -49.18 -21.00
CA THR A 9 21.61 -48.33 -20.32
C THR A 9 22.32 -47.42 -19.30
N PRO A 10 22.09 -46.11 -19.32
CA PRO A 10 22.70 -45.22 -18.33
C PRO A 10 22.12 -45.55 -16.94
N ARG A 11 23.04 -45.97 -16.03
CA ARG A 11 22.67 -46.13 -14.60
C ARG A 11 22.14 -44.82 -14.07
N ALA A 12 20.92 -44.82 -13.52
CA ALA A 12 20.36 -43.69 -12.78
C ALA A 12 21.30 -43.29 -11.63
N PRO A 13 21.60 -42.00 -11.46
CA PRO A 13 22.47 -41.57 -10.38
C PRO A 13 21.75 -41.74 -9.04
N HIS A 14 22.11 -42.83 -8.32
CA HIS A 14 21.67 -43.08 -6.95
C HIS A 14 22.47 -42.18 -6.00
N GLY A 15 21.93 -41.02 -5.64
CA GLY A 15 22.53 -40.13 -4.64
C GLY A 15 21.59 -39.01 -4.23
N VAL A 16 21.64 -38.59 -2.97
CA VAL A 16 20.88 -37.50 -2.40
C VAL A 16 20.91 -36.23 -3.28
N ARG A 17 22.05 -35.99 -3.95
CA ARG A 17 22.22 -34.87 -4.90
C ARG A 17 21.37 -34.99 -6.18
N ALA A 18 21.14 -36.21 -6.68
CA ALA A 18 20.29 -36.44 -7.85
C ALA A 18 18.82 -36.30 -7.49
N TRP A 19 18.42 -36.79 -6.32
CA TRP A 19 17.07 -36.64 -5.77
C TRP A 19 16.73 -35.17 -5.47
N MET A 20 17.70 -34.40 -4.91
CA MET A 20 17.53 -32.96 -4.68
C MET A 20 17.37 -32.15 -5.98
N ARG A 21 18.16 -32.50 -7.04
CA ARG A 21 18.03 -31.86 -8.37
C ARG A 21 16.70 -32.19 -9.04
N ALA A 22 16.22 -33.42 -8.91
CA ALA A 22 14.90 -33.82 -9.46
C ALA A 22 13.73 -33.12 -8.81
N ARG A 23 13.89 -32.61 -7.58
CA ARG A 23 12.90 -31.79 -6.85
C ARG A 23 13.13 -30.27 -6.95
N GLY A 24 13.99 -29.82 -7.88
CA GLY A 24 14.24 -28.39 -8.10
C GLY A 24 15.19 -27.74 -7.07
N PHE A 25 15.84 -28.52 -6.21
CA PHE A 25 16.87 -28.03 -5.29
C PHE A 25 18.18 -27.81 -6.06
N THR A 26 18.25 -26.68 -6.76
CA THR A 26 19.46 -26.20 -7.43
C THR A 26 20.33 -25.42 -6.45
N SER A 27 21.59 -25.16 -6.84
CA SER A 27 22.55 -24.34 -6.06
C SER A 27 21.93 -22.95 -5.69
N ALA A 28 20.95 -22.48 -6.46
CA ALA A 28 20.21 -21.25 -6.17
C ALA A 28 19.42 -21.30 -4.85
N VAL A 29 18.93 -22.47 -4.43
CA VAL A 29 18.22 -22.63 -3.15
C VAL A 29 19.13 -22.32 -1.96
N TRP A 30 20.40 -22.76 -2.03
CA TRP A 30 21.37 -22.46 -0.98
C TRP A 30 21.74 -20.97 -0.92
N LEU A 31 21.67 -20.28 -2.05
CA LEU A 31 21.90 -18.84 -2.11
C LEU A 31 20.71 -18.05 -1.50
N VAL A 32 19.49 -18.55 -1.64
CA VAL A 32 18.28 -17.93 -1.11
C VAL A 32 18.05 -18.24 0.37
N LEU A 33 18.59 -19.37 0.86
CA LEU A 33 18.38 -19.85 2.24
C LEU A 33 18.71 -18.81 3.32
N PRO A 34 19.84 -18.07 3.28
CA PRO A 34 20.14 -17.04 4.28
C PRO A 34 19.08 -15.93 4.31
N GLY A 35 18.57 -15.51 3.13
CA GLY A 35 17.51 -14.52 3.02
C GLY A 35 16.18 -15.01 3.61
N VAL A 36 15.85 -16.29 3.36
CA VAL A 36 14.63 -16.91 3.93
C VAL A 36 14.73 -17.02 5.45
N VAL A 37 15.88 -17.47 5.98
CA VAL A 37 16.11 -17.55 7.43
C VAL A 37 16.01 -16.17 8.06
N PHE A 38 16.61 -15.15 7.44
CA PHE A 38 16.51 -13.77 7.88
C PHE A 38 15.05 -13.29 7.90
N MET A 39 14.30 -13.52 6.83
CA MET A 39 12.87 -13.16 6.77
C MET A 39 12.07 -13.87 7.87
N ILE A 40 12.27 -15.16 8.10
CA ILE A 40 11.57 -15.89 9.17
C ILE A 40 11.91 -15.29 10.52
N ALA A 41 13.19 -15.07 10.81
CA ALA A 41 13.64 -14.58 12.11
C ALA A 41 13.17 -13.13 12.40
N PHE A 42 13.22 -12.25 11.41
CA PHE A 42 12.98 -10.82 11.62
C PHE A 42 11.56 -10.36 11.26
N PHE A 43 10.79 -11.14 10.50
CA PHE A 43 9.41 -10.79 10.15
C PHE A 43 8.39 -11.73 10.78
N ILE A 44 8.57 -13.05 10.65
CA ILE A 44 7.58 -14.00 11.15
C ILE A 44 7.61 -14.08 12.68
N TYR A 45 8.80 -14.16 13.27
CA TYR A 45 8.94 -14.25 14.73
C TYR A 45 8.29 -13.06 15.47
N PRO A 46 8.53 -11.78 15.12
CA PRO A 46 7.85 -10.65 15.76
C PRO A 46 6.32 -10.68 15.59
N VAL A 47 5.82 -11.11 14.42
CA VAL A 47 4.37 -11.23 14.19
C VAL A 47 3.77 -12.31 15.08
N VAL A 48 4.38 -13.48 15.15
CA VAL A 48 3.93 -14.58 16.03
C VAL A 48 4.03 -14.20 17.51
N TYR A 49 5.11 -13.51 17.89
CA TYR A 49 5.27 -12.97 19.24
C TYR A 49 4.17 -11.96 19.59
N GLY A 50 3.91 -10.98 18.72
CA GLY A 50 2.85 -10.00 18.87
C GLY A 50 1.46 -10.68 18.93
N LEU A 51 1.23 -11.69 18.10
CA LEU A 51 0.00 -12.49 18.16
C LEU A 51 -0.15 -13.20 19.51
N ASN A 52 0.91 -13.83 20.01
CA ASN A 52 0.88 -14.45 21.34
C ASN A 52 0.61 -13.43 22.45
N LEU A 53 1.26 -12.26 22.37
CA LEU A 53 1.09 -11.19 23.33
C LEU A 53 -0.33 -10.62 23.34
N SER A 54 -1.00 -10.58 22.19
CA SER A 54 -2.38 -10.12 22.08
C SER A 54 -3.42 -10.99 22.84
N PHE A 55 -3.06 -12.24 23.14
CA PHE A 55 -3.87 -13.13 23.98
C PHE A 55 -3.54 -13.04 25.47
N GLN A 56 -2.57 -12.23 25.88
CA GLN A 56 -2.17 -12.00 27.27
C GLN A 56 -2.86 -10.78 27.88
N GLY A 57 -4.07 -10.44 27.41
CA GLY A 57 -4.86 -9.35 27.96
C GLY A 57 -5.21 -9.55 29.44
N ARG A 58 -5.79 -8.53 30.06
CA ARG A 58 -6.05 -8.41 31.50
C ARG A 58 -6.69 -9.66 32.14
N ASN A 59 -7.59 -10.32 31.39
CA ASN A 59 -8.26 -11.55 31.83
C ASN A 59 -7.78 -12.78 31.04
N GLY A 60 -6.71 -12.65 30.26
CA GLY A 60 -6.21 -13.70 29.36
C GLY A 60 -7.10 -13.94 28.12
N GLY A 61 -6.69 -14.85 27.26
CA GLY A 61 -7.46 -15.24 26.06
C GLY A 61 -7.75 -14.07 25.12
N VAL A 62 -9.02 -13.90 24.76
CA VAL A 62 -9.48 -12.87 23.80
C VAL A 62 -9.93 -11.57 24.46
N SER A 63 -9.63 -11.34 25.74
CA SER A 63 -10.12 -10.16 26.47
C SER A 63 -9.69 -8.84 25.83
N ALA A 64 -8.45 -8.71 25.36
CA ALA A 64 -7.97 -7.50 24.68
C ALA A 64 -8.75 -7.20 23.39
N TYR A 65 -9.19 -8.23 22.66
CA TYR A 65 -10.06 -8.05 21.49
C TYR A 65 -11.47 -7.64 21.90
N ALA A 66 -12.03 -8.25 22.95
CA ALA A 66 -13.34 -7.86 23.46
C ALA A 66 -13.35 -6.41 23.94
N ASP A 67 -12.32 -6.00 24.68
CA ASP A 67 -12.14 -4.63 25.16
C ASP A 67 -12.01 -3.63 24.00
N PHE A 68 -11.37 -4.02 22.89
CA PHE A 68 -11.30 -3.22 21.68
C PHE A 68 -12.69 -2.97 21.08
N PHE A 69 -13.49 -4.02 20.88
CA PHE A 69 -14.81 -3.89 20.25
C PHE A 69 -15.86 -3.26 21.15
N THR A 70 -15.66 -3.28 22.45
CA THR A 70 -16.55 -2.62 23.44
C THR A 70 -16.10 -1.20 23.79
N ASN A 71 -15.04 -0.67 23.14
CA ASN A 71 -14.42 0.63 23.46
C ASN A 71 -14.00 0.74 24.95
N SER A 72 -13.56 -0.36 25.56
CA SER A 72 -13.29 -0.48 27.01
C SER A 72 -11.80 -0.45 27.33
N PHE A 73 -10.93 0.04 26.45
CA PHE A 73 -9.52 0.19 26.76
C PHE A 73 -9.31 1.19 27.90
N PRO A 74 -8.41 0.92 28.86
CA PRO A 74 -8.23 1.76 30.05
C PRO A 74 -7.85 3.22 29.74
N HIS A 75 -7.14 3.44 28.63
CA HIS A 75 -6.65 4.75 28.22
C HIS A 75 -7.28 5.21 26.91
N ASP A 76 -8.25 4.46 26.35
CA ASP A 76 -8.82 4.72 25.06
C ASP A 76 -10.30 4.28 24.97
N SER A 77 -11.21 5.22 25.12
CA SER A 77 -12.66 4.99 25.01
C SER A 77 -13.19 5.01 23.57
N GLY A 78 -12.34 4.97 22.55
CA GLY A 78 -12.75 5.07 21.14
C GLY A 78 -12.00 4.13 20.21
N SER A 79 -11.55 2.98 20.73
CA SER A 79 -10.71 2.03 20.00
C SER A 79 -11.39 1.49 18.74
N PHE A 80 -12.65 1.07 18.81
CA PHE A 80 -13.41 0.58 17.67
C PHE A 80 -13.74 1.69 16.65
N ASP A 81 -14.08 2.88 17.12
CA ASP A 81 -14.38 4.03 16.25
C ASP A 81 -13.16 4.45 15.44
N SER A 82 -11.96 4.23 15.97
CA SER A 82 -10.70 4.49 15.27
C SER A 82 -10.50 3.59 14.04
N LEU A 83 -11.10 2.40 14.00
CA LEU A 83 -11.11 1.54 12.81
C LEU A 83 -11.84 2.22 11.64
N TRP A 84 -13.04 2.75 11.92
CA TRP A 84 -13.83 3.48 10.92
C TRP A 84 -13.16 4.76 10.48
N THR A 85 -12.55 5.50 11.40
CA THR A 85 -11.79 6.71 11.09
C THR A 85 -10.61 6.39 10.19
N THR A 86 -9.87 5.33 10.48
CA THR A 86 -8.74 4.88 9.65
C THR A 86 -9.21 4.50 8.25
N LEU A 87 -10.31 3.75 8.12
CA LEU A 87 -10.88 3.39 6.82
C LEU A 87 -11.36 4.61 6.04
N LYS A 88 -12.08 5.53 6.71
CA LYS A 88 -12.56 6.78 6.11
C LYS A 88 -11.43 7.70 5.63
N LEU A 89 -10.25 7.63 6.24
CA LEU A 89 -9.07 8.38 5.79
C LEU A 89 -8.32 7.63 4.68
N ALA A 90 -8.03 6.35 4.87
CA ALA A 90 -7.18 5.57 3.98
C ALA A 90 -7.83 5.31 2.61
N LEU A 91 -9.13 4.98 2.57
CA LEU A 91 -9.82 4.70 1.31
C LEU A 91 -9.87 5.93 0.38
N PRO A 92 -10.36 7.11 0.82
CA PRO A 92 -10.38 8.30 -0.04
C PRO A 92 -8.97 8.76 -0.40
N ALA A 93 -8.01 8.74 0.54
CA ALA A 93 -6.63 9.11 0.25
C ALA A 93 -6.04 8.27 -0.89
N THR A 94 -6.18 6.94 -0.78
CA THR A 94 -5.71 6.00 -1.82
C THR A 94 -6.43 6.22 -3.15
N LEU A 95 -7.76 6.39 -3.11
CA LEU A 95 -8.55 6.62 -4.31
C LEU A 95 -8.13 7.91 -5.03
N ILE A 96 -7.94 9.00 -4.29
CA ILE A 96 -7.47 10.28 -4.84
C ILE A 96 -6.07 10.11 -5.44
N CYS A 97 -5.14 9.45 -4.73
CA CYS A 97 -3.81 9.18 -5.26
C CYS A 97 -3.86 8.41 -6.58
N VAL A 98 -4.67 7.35 -6.67
CA VAL A 98 -4.81 6.54 -7.89
C VAL A 98 -5.47 7.36 -9.01
N LEU A 99 -6.52 8.11 -8.72
CA LEU A 99 -7.20 8.98 -9.70
C LEU A 99 -6.27 10.04 -10.30
N ILE A 100 -5.34 10.56 -9.51
CA ILE A 100 -4.32 11.51 -9.98
C ILE A 100 -3.20 10.79 -10.73
N ALA A 101 -2.71 9.66 -10.19
CA ALA A 101 -1.55 8.95 -10.72
C ALA A 101 -1.84 8.30 -12.08
N VAL A 102 -3.04 7.72 -12.29
CA VAL A 102 -3.41 7.02 -13.53
C VAL A 102 -3.31 7.91 -14.78
N PRO A 103 -3.97 9.07 -14.87
CA PRO A 103 -3.90 9.91 -16.05
C PRO A 103 -2.49 10.49 -16.27
N ILE A 104 -1.78 10.84 -15.19
CA ILE A 104 -0.41 11.36 -15.30
C ILE A 104 0.52 10.24 -15.81
N ALA A 105 0.50 9.05 -15.20
CA ALA A 105 1.33 7.93 -15.63
C ALA A 105 1.04 7.52 -17.07
N TRP A 106 -0.25 7.47 -17.45
CA TRP A 106 -0.64 7.19 -18.83
C TRP A 106 -0.11 8.24 -19.82
N ARG A 107 -0.23 9.52 -19.47
CA ARG A 107 0.25 10.62 -20.34
C ARG A 107 1.76 10.61 -20.53
N PHE A 108 2.51 10.19 -19.53
CA PHE A 108 3.98 10.24 -19.51
C PHE A 108 4.67 8.90 -19.83
N ARG A 109 3.93 7.80 -19.99
CA ARG A 109 4.48 6.45 -20.25
C ARG A 109 5.40 6.37 -21.49
N ALA A 110 5.15 7.19 -22.50
CA ALA A 110 5.90 7.19 -23.76
C ALA A 110 7.23 8.00 -23.70
N GLY A 111 7.73 8.32 -22.50
CA GLY A 111 9.00 9.04 -22.35
C GLY A 111 8.95 10.49 -22.81
N VAL A 112 7.83 11.17 -22.62
CA VAL A 112 7.62 12.57 -23.02
C VAL A 112 8.63 13.48 -22.33
N ARG A 113 9.06 14.54 -23.04
CA ARG A 113 9.92 15.60 -22.49
C ARG A 113 9.30 16.13 -21.19
N GLY A 114 10.12 16.23 -20.14
CA GLY A 114 9.67 16.65 -18.80
C GLY A 114 9.34 15.53 -17.83
N LEU A 115 9.25 14.26 -18.24
CA LEU A 115 9.03 13.13 -17.31
C LEU A 115 10.06 13.09 -16.18
N ARG A 116 11.33 13.34 -16.51
CA ARG A 116 12.42 13.35 -15.50
C ARG A 116 12.21 14.43 -14.44
N VAL A 117 11.83 15.63 -14.87
CA VAL A 117 11.57 16.77 -13.97
C VAL A 117 10.33 16.48 -13.12
N LEU A 118 9.23 16.03 -13.75
CA LEU A 118 7.99 15.67 -13.05
C LEU A 118 8.24 14.58 -12.00
N THR A 119 8.94 13.51 -12.38
CA THR A 119 9.29 12.44 -11.45
C THR A 119 10.15 12.95 -10.30
N ALA A 120 11.17 13.76 -10.59
CA ALA A 120 12.02 14.36 -9.55
C ALA A 120 11.20 15.21 -8.57
N VAL A 121 10.31 16.07 -9.06
CA VAL A 121 9.46 16.93 -8.23
C VAL A 121 8.48 16.10 -7.39
N ILE A 122 7.82 15.11 -7.99
CA ILE A 122 6.89 14.23 -7.28
C ILE A 122 7.61 13.40 -6.20
N MET A 123 8.88 13.05 -6.39
CA MET A 123 9.66 12.28 -5.42
C MET A 123 10.18 13.09 -4.22
N ILE A 124 10.20 14.42 -4.28
CA ILE A 124 10.68 15.26 -3.17
C ILE A 124 10.02 14.89 -1.82
N PRO A 125 8.68 14.78 -1.72
CA PRO A 125 8.04 14.43 -0.45
C PRO A 125 8.51 13.07 0.12
N MET A 126 8.82 12.13 -0.76
CA MET A 126 9.27 10.79 -0.35
C MET A 126 10.67 10.81 0.28
N THR A 127 11.52 11.75 -0.12
CA THR A 127 12.87 11.91 0.44
C THR A 127 12.88 12.62 1.80
N LEU A 128 11.86 13.44 2.09
CA LEU A 128 11.76 14.22 3.32
C LEU A 128 11.29 13.39 4.52
N GLY A 129 10.67 12.23 4.29
CA GLY A 129 10.07 11.41 5.34
C GLY A 129 8.71 11.96 5.82
N SER A 130 7.86 11.03 6.26
CA SER A 130 6.45 11.32 6.57
C SER A 130 6.24 12.27 7.75
N VAL A 131 7.13 12.24 8.75
CA VAL A 131 7.05 13.14 9.93
C VAL A 131 7.35 14.57 9.52
N PHE A 132 8.41 14.79 8.76
CA PHE A 132 8.79 16.13 8.31
C PHE A 132 7.72 16.72 7.38
N VAL A 133 7.17 15.91 6.48
CA VAL A 133 6.07 16.34 5.62
C VAL A 133 4.83 16.70 6.45
N ALA A 134 4.46 15.88 7.43
CA ALA A 134 3.31 16.17 8.29
C ALA A 134 3.50 17.46 9.09
N GLU A 135 4.69 17.70 9.66
CA GLU A 135 5.00 18.94 10.37
C GLU A 135 4.99 20.15 9.43
N SER A 136 5.53 20.00 8.22
CA SER A 136 5.47 21.06 7.20
C SER A 136 4.02 21.43 6.84
N PHE A 137 3.15 20.43 6.72
CA PHE A 137 1.73 20.67 6.49
C PHE A 137 1.02 21.29 7.69
N ASN A 138 1.40 20.93 8.93
CA ASN A 138 0.89 21.55 10.14
C ASN A 138 1.22 23.06 10.17
N ASN A 139 2.46 23.41 9.84
CA ASN A 139 2.89 24.80 9.73
C ASN A 139 2.29 25.54 8.53
N LEU A 140 2.04 24.85 7.40
CA LEU A 140 1.48 25.45 6.19
C LEU A 140 -0.03 25.71 6.32
N LEU A 141 -0.76 24.74 6.85
CA LEU A 141 -2.23 24.74 6.94
C LEU A 141 -2.75 25.30 8.27
N GLY A 142 -1.88 25.48 9.27
CA GLY A 142 -2.26 26.02 10.58
C GLY A 142 -2.91 27.41 10.50
N PRO A 143 -3.55 27.87 11.56
CA PRO A 143 -4.26 29.19 11.57
C PRO A 143 -3.35 30.36 11.21
N ALA A 144 -2.10 30.34 11.62
CA ALA A 144 -1.06 31.32 11.27
C ALA A 144 -0.24 30.93 10.02
N GLY A 145 -0.60 29.84 9.36
CA GLY A 145 0.12 29.25 8.24
C GLY A 145 0.06 30.10 6.97
N TRP A 146 1.00 29.80 6.09
CA TRP A 146 1.14 30.56 4.84
C TRP A 146 -0.13 30.53 3.96
N VAL A 147 -0.81 29.42 3.89
CA VAL A 147 -2.07 29.27 3.13
C VAL A 147 -3.14 30.20 3.68
N ASN A 148 -3.36 30.22 5.00
CA ASN A 148 -4.34 31.10 5.63
C ASN A 148 -3.97 32.59 5.45
N ARG A 149 -2.69 32.94 5.57
CA ARG A 149 -2.22 34.32 5.30
C ARG A 149 -2.52 34.75 3.88
N LEU A 150 -2.26 33.87 2.89
CA LEU A 150 -2.55 34.17 1.49
C LEU A 150 -4.05 34.36 1.24
N LEU A 151 -4.90 33.48 1.77
CA LEU A 151 -6.34 33.54 1.63
C LEU A 151 -6.95 34.81 2.27
N LEU A 152 -6.43 35.21 3.43
CA LEU A 152 -6.82 36.45 4.12
C LEU A 152 -6.37 37.68 3.34
N THR A 153 -5.13 37.70 2.81
CA THR A 153 -4.60 38.82 2.01
C THR A 153 -5.35 38.98 0.70
N LEU A 154 -5.76 37.90 0.07
CA LEU A 154 -6.57 37.90 -1.14
C LEU A 154 -8.08 38.17 -0.88
N HIS A 155 -8.47 38.39 0.40
CA HIS A 155 -9.86 38.59 0.83
C HIS A 155 -10.83 37.48 0.40
N ILE A 156 -10.31 36.26 0.18
CA ILE A 156 -11.11 35.08 -0.16
C ILE A 156 -11.87 34.58 1.07
N VAL A 157 -11.23 34.67 2.25
CA VAL A 157 -11.83 34.33 3.54
C VAL A 157 -11.72 35.50 4.51
N ARG A 158 -12.65 35.59 5.48
CA ARG A 158 -12.64 36.63 6.52
C ARG A 158 -11.99 36.20 7.82
N THR A 159 -11.93 34.90 8.03
CA THR A 159 -11.30 34.27 9.22
C THR A 159 -10.40 33.15 8.77
N PRO A 160 -9.32 32.83 9.50
CA PRO A 160 -8.48 31.67 9.17
C PRO A 160 -9.30 30.39 9.09
N LEU A 161 -9.04 29.58 8.07
CA LEU A 161 -9.65 28.27 7.94
C LEU A 161 -8.94 27.29 8.90
N GLU A 162 -9.72 26.55 9.66
CA GLU A 162 -9.21 25.47 10.50
C GLU A 162 -8.92 24.25 9.62
N MET A 163 -7.72 24.18 9.05
CA MET A 163 -7.26 23.07 8.20
C MET A 163 -6.41 22.05 8.96
N THR A 164 -6.09 22.31 10.23
CA THR A 164 -5.42 21.41 11.16
C THR A 164 -6.39 20.96 12.25
N GLY A 165 -6.12 19.84 12.91
CA GLY A 165 -7.02 19.27 13.91
C GLY A 165 -8.26 18.59 13.32
N ASN A 166 -8.34 18.44 12.00
CA ASN A 166 -9.53 17.93 11.33
C ASN A 166 -9.20 16.88 10.22
N PHE A 167 -10.26 16.26 9.72
CA PHE A 167 -10.19 15.22 8.69
C PHE A 167 -9.53 15.71 7.39
N ALA A 168 -9.82 16.93 6.95
CA ALA A 168 -9.35 17.45 5.67
C ALA A 168 -7.82 17.65 5.67
N GLY A 169 -7.26 18.20 6.74
CA GLY A 169 -5.80 18.39 6.86
C GLY A 169 -5.04 17.07 6.83
N VAL A 170 -5.52 16.08 7.58
CA VAL A 170 -4.93 14.73 7.56
C VAL A 170 -5.03 14.09 6.18
N LEU A 171 -6.19 14.21 5.51
CA LEU A 171 -6.42 13.66 4.19
C LEU A 171 -5.48 14.28 3.14
N ILE A 172 -5.33 15.59 3.14
CA ILE A 172 -4.42 16.31 2.22
C ILE A 172 -2.98 15.83 2.41
N ALA A 173 -2.51 15.74 3.65
CA ALA A 173 -1.16 15.27 3.94
C ALA A 173 -0.95 13.81 3.53
N LEU A 174 -1.96 12.94 3.70
CA LEU A 174 -1.92 11.55 3.24
C LEU A 174 -1.83 11.44 1.73
N VAL A 175 -2.64 12.21 1.00
CA VAL A 175 -2.59 12.25 -0.47
C VAL A 175 -1.23 12.72 -0.94
N PHE A 176 -0.70 13.79 -0.34
CA PHE A 176 0.61 14.34 -0.73
C PHE A 176 1.76 13.35 -0.49
N THR A 177 1.74 12.65 0.64
CA THR A 177 2.76 11.63 0.99
C THR A 177 2.61 10.35 0.17
N GLY A 178 1.37 9.93 -0.14
CA GLY A 178 1.07 8.70 -0.86
C GLY A 178 1.21 8.81 -2.37
N LEU A 179 1.04 10.02 -2.92
CA LEU A 179 1.05 10.26 -4.37
C LEU A 179 2.35 9.83 -5.06
N PRO A 180 3.56 10.11 -4.54
CA PRO A 180 4.81 9.69 -5.17
C PRO A 180 4.89 8.18 -5.39
N PHE A 181 4.61 7.41 -4.36
CA PHE A 181 4.63 5.95 -4.42
C PHE A 181 3.60 5.41 -5.41
N THR A 182 2.37 5.91 -5.32
CA THR A 182 1.27 5.52 -6.22
C THR A 182 1.59 5.86 -7.68
N PHE A 183 2.17 7.04 -7.93
CA PHE A 183 2.59 7.46 -9.27
C PHE A 183 3.69 6.58 -9.84
N LEU A 184 4.73 6.25 -9.07
CA LEU A 184 5.83 5.40 -9.54
C LEU A 184 5.35 3.99 -9.89
N LEU A 185 4.51 3.39 -9.04
CA LEU A 185 3.91 2.10 -9.33
C LEU A 185 3.10 2.14 -10.62
N MET A 186 2.24 3.16 -10.75
CA MET A 186 1.38 3.29 -11.92
C MET A 186 2.17 3.57 -13.19
N LEU A 187 3.22 4.39 -13.10
CA LEU A 187 4.13 4.67 -14.22
C LEU A 187 4.84 3.39 -14.68
N GLY A 188 5.31 2.55 -13.75
CA GLY A 188 5.92 1.26 -14.08
C GLY A 188 4.96 0.34 -14.85
N TYR A 189 3.71 0.26 -14.42
CA TYR A 189 2.68 -0.49 -15.15
C TYR A 189 2.35 0.12 -16.51
N ALA A 190 2.19 1.43 -16.58
CA ALA A 190 1.86 2.12 -17.82
C ALA A 190 2.98 2.01 -18.87
N ALA A 191 4.24 2.03 -18.44
CA ALA A 191 5.40 1.85 -19.31
C ALA A 191 5.50 0.44 -19.91
N GLY A 192 4.89 -0.57 -19.27
CA GLY A 192 4.83 -1.94 -19.78
C GLY A 192 3.81 -2.18 -20.90
N ILE A 193 2.94 -1.21 -21.20
CA ILE A 193 1.96 -1.33 -22.29
C ILE A 193 2.64 -1.00 -23.61
N ASP A 194 2.47 -1.90 -24.62
CA ASP A 194 3.09 -1.72 -25.93
C ASP A 194 2.51 -0.50 -26.65
N ALA A 195 3.38 0.44 -26.95
CA ALA A 195 3.03 1.66 -27.72
C ALA A 195 2.57 1.39 -29.17
N SER A 196 2.77 0.18 -29.68
CA SER A 196 2.27 -0.22 -31.01
C SER A 196 0.74 -0.24 -31.06
N LEU A 197 0.07 -0.58 -29.96
CA LEU A 197 -1.38 -0.56 -29.84
C LEU A 197 -1.96 0.84 -30.06
N ASP A 198 -1.32 1.85 -29.45
CA ASP A 198 -1.70 3.26 -29.64
C ASP A 198 -1.53 3.72 -31.09
N ARG A 199 -0.41 3.33 -31.73
CA ARG A 199 -0.15 3.66 -33.13
C ARG A 199 -1.18 3.01 -34.05
N ALA A 200 -1.44 1.72 -33.87
CA ALA A 200 -2.44 1.01 -34.67
C ALA A 200 -3.84 1.63 -34.56
N ALA A 201 -4.26 1.94 -33.33
CA ALA A 201 -5.55 2.58 -33.10
C ALA A 201 -5.63 4.00 -33.70
N SER A 202 -4.53 4.76 -33.66
CA SER A 202 -4.48 6.09 -34.27
C SER A 202 -4.58 6.03 -35.82
N MET A 203 -4.00 5.01 -36.44
CA MET A 203 -4.11 4.78 -37.89
C MET A 203 -5.56 4.44 -38.30
N LEU A 204 -6.34 3.86 -37.39
CA LEU A 204 -7.78 3.60 -37.57
C LEU A 204 -8.68 4.81 -37.22
N GLY A 205 -8.09 5.98 -36.95
CA GLY A 205 -8.82 7.22 -36.67
C GLY A 205 -9.33 7.35 -35.23
N ALA A 206 -8.88 6.48 -34.30
CA ALA A 206 -9.28 6.60 -32.88
C ALA A 206 -8.64 7.82 -32.21
N GLY A 207 -9.48 8.69 -31.65
CA GLY A 207 -9.02 9.84 -30.86
C GLY A 207 -8.35 9.43 -29.53
N PRO A 208 -7.57 10.32 -28.87
CA PRO A 208 -6.79 10.00 -27.68
C PRO A 208 -7.67 9.52 -26.50
N LEU A 209 -8.82 10.13 -26.27
CA LEU A 209 -9.75 9.73 -25.22
C LEU A 209 -10.39 8.38 -25.48
N GLN A 210 -10.70 8.08 -26.75
CA GLN A 210 -11.23 6.79 -27.17
C GLN A 210 -10.21 5.66 -26.99
N ARG A 211 -8.92 5.92 -27.32
CA ARG A 211 -7.81 5.00 -27.08
C ARG A 211 -7.64 4.74 -25.59
N PHE A 212 -7.64 5.79 -24.78
CA PHE A 212 -7.54 5.64 -23.30
C PHE A 212 -8.65 4.70 -22.79
N TRP A 213 -9.91 5.00 -23.02
CA TRP A 213 -11.01 4.23 -22.43
C TRP A 213 -11.19 2.83 -22.99
N ARG A 214 -10.90 2.62 -24.29
CA ARG A 214 -11.16 1.33 -24.96
C ARG A 214 -9.95 0.39 -25.00
N ILE A 215 -8.74 0.91 -24.91
CA ILE A 215 -7.51 0.13 -25.03
C ILE A 215 -6.69 0.21 -23.76
N ASP A 216 -6.25 1.41 -23.38
CA ASP A 216 -5.28 1.58 -22.32
C ASP A 216 -5.86 1.31 -20.93
N PHE A 217 -7.04 1.85 -20.63
CA PHE A 217 -7.67 1.70 -19.33
C PHE A 217 -7.95 0.22 -18.98
N PRO A 218 -8.52 -0.62 -19.85
CA PRO A 218 -8.64 -2.05 -19.59
C PRO A 218 -7.30 -2.75 -19.37
N LEU A 219 -6.26 -2.38 -20.11
CA LEU A 219 -4.91 -2.93 -19.92
C LEU A 219 -4.24 -2.44 -18.63
N LEU A 220 -4.56 -1.23 -18.18
CA LEU A 220 -4.08 -0.68 -16.91
C LEU A 220 -4.81 -1.24 -15.69
N LEU A 221 -6.01 -1.78 -15.82
CA LEU A 221 -6.84 -2.26 -14.71
C LEU A 221 -6.10 -3.21 -13.74
N PRO A 222 -5.33 -4.20 -14.20
CA PRO A 222 -4.54 -5.04 -13.29
C PRO A 222 -3.51 -4.23 -12.50
N GLY A 223 -2.85 -3.27 -13.17
CA GLY A 223 -1.90 -2.36 -12.55
C GLY A 223 -2.57 -1.42 -11.54
N ILE A 224 -3.71 -0.84 -11.91
CA ILE A 224 -4.52 0.01 -11.02
C ILE A 224 -4.90 -0.75 -9.74
N THR A 225 -5.34 -2.01 -9.87
CA THR A 225 -5.72 -2.83 -8.70
C THR A 225 -4.55 -3.07 -7.75
N ILE A 226 -3.38 -3.44 -8.29
CA ILE A 226 -2.19 -3.68 -7.46
C ILE A 226 -1.68 -2.37 -6.86
N THR A 227 -1.65 -1.29 -7.64
CA THR A 227 -1.27 0.03 -7.16
C THR A 227 -2.20 0.52 -6.05
N PHE A 228 -3.51 0.36 -6.22
CA PHE A 228 -4.49 0.67 -5.18
C PHE A 228 -4.24 -0.16 -3.92
N ALA A 229 -4.06 -1.47 -4.05
CA ALA A 229 -3.83 -2.37 -2.93
C ALA A 229 -2.59 -1.97 -2.12
N LEU A 230 -1.46 -1.73 -2.77
CA LEU A 230 -0.21 -1.35 -2.11
C LEU A 230 -0.28 0.05 -1.50
N SER A 231 -0.87 1.01 -2.22
CA SER A 231 -1.06 2.38 -1.70
C SER A 231 -2.03 2.42 -0.54
N PHE A 232 -3.08 1.57 -0.54
CA PHE A 232 -4.01 1.43 0.57
C PHE A 232 -3.32 0.93 1.84
N VAL A 233 -2.46 -0.08 1.73
CA VAL A 233 -1.70 -0.59 2.89
C VAL A 233 -0.87 0.52 3.53
N LEU A 234 -0.19 1.34 2.72
CA LEU A 234 0.59 2.48 3.22
C LEU A 234 -0.29 3.56 3.84
N SER A 235 -1.41 3.90 3.21
CA SER A 235 -2.34 4.91 3.74
C SER A 235 -3.05 4.44 5.01
N PHE A 236 -3.34 3.15 5.14
CA PHE A 236 -3.98 2.58 6.32
C PHE A 236 -3.04 2.56 7.54
N ALA A 237 -1.74 2.42 7.31
CA ALA A 237 -0.71 2.49 8.36
C ALA A 237 -0.37 3.93 8.79
N VAL A 238 -1.22 4.91 8.45
CA VAL A 238 -0.99 6.32 8.78
C VAL A 238 -0.78 6.53 10.28
N PHE A 239 0.32 7.17 10.63
CA PHE A 239 0.60 7.59 12.01
C PHE A 239 1.04 9.05 12.08
N PRO A 240 2.10 9.50 11.36
CA PRO A 240 2.60 10.87 11.53
C PRO A 240 1.59 11.95 11.15
N SER A 241 0.91 11.79 10.03
CA SER A 241 -0.07 12.78 9.56
C SER A 241 -1.28 12.87 10.50
N ALA A 242 -1.75 11.74 11.02
CA ALA A 242 -2.86 11.74 11.97
C ALA A 242 -2.46 12.29 13.34
N THR A 243 -1.20 12.08 13.77
CA THR A 243 -0.71 12.55 15.07
C THR A 243 -0.41 14.05 15.05
N LEU A 244 0.17 14.58 13.97
CA LEU A 244 0.61 15.97 13.89
C LEU A 244 -0.47 16.92 13.36
N LEU A 245 -1.32 16.44 12.45
CA LEU A 245 -2.37 17.22 11.81
C LEU A 245 -3.77 16.90 12.30
N GLY A 246 -3.94 15.78 13.00
CA GLY A 246 -5.21 15.34 13.55
C GLY A 246 -5.48 15.87 14.95
N ASN A 247 -6.64 15.49 15.48
CA ASN A 247 -7.04 15.73 16.85
C ASN A 247 -6.99 14.40 17.63
N ASP A 248 -6.22 14.37 18.70
CA ASP A 248 -5.93 13.16 19.49
C ASP A 248 -7.16 12.56 20.18
N ALA A 249 -8.10 13.41 20.57
CA ALA A 249 -9.33 13.02 21.25
C ALA A 249 -10.56 13.13 20.32
N GLY A 250 -10.36 13.44 19.02
CA GLY A 250 -11.41 13.83 18.11
C GLY A 250 -11.61 12.87 16.91
N PRO A 251 -12.28 13.37 15.88
CA PRO A 251 -12.73 12.57 14.73
C PRO A 251 -11.60 12.07 13.81
N THR A 252 -10.34 12.35 14.11
CA THR A 252 -9.17 11.92 13.32
C THR A 252 -8.29 10.93 14.05
N ARG A 253 -8.77 10.34 15.15
CA ARG A 253 -8.07 9.30 15.88
C ARG A 253 -8.00 8.00 15.07
N VAL A 254 -6.82 7.55 14.73
CA VAL A 254 -6.57 6.37 13.90
C VAL A 254 -6.05 5.18 14.70
N LEU A 255 -6.22 3.96 14.15
CA LEU A 255 -5.80 2.71 14.81
C LEU A 255 -4.32 2.69 15.20
N SER A 256 -3.45 3.19 14.34
CA SER A 256 -2.00 3.24 14.62
C SER A 256 -1.70 4.07 15.87
N LYS A 257 -2.48 5.14 16.13
CA LYS A 257 -2.35 5.94 17.34
C LYS A 257 -2.88 5.22 18.57
N VAL A 258 -4.01 4.53 18.47
CA VAL A 258 -4.54 3.67 19.54
C VAL A 258 -3.48 2.66 19.99
N ALA A 259 -2.90 1.92 19.02
CA ALA A 259 -1.86 0.95 19.29
C ALA A 259 -0.64 1.59 19.98
N TYR A 260 -0.22 2.80 19.54
CA TYR A 260 0.91 3.53 20.12
C TYR A 260 0.62 3.99 21.55
N VAL A 261 -0.56 4.54 21.83
CA VAL A 261 -0.97 5.00 23.15
C VAL A 261 -0.99 3.83 24.15
N GLU A 262 -1.62 2.70 23.78
CA GLU A 262 -1.65 1.51 24.63
C GLU A 262 -0.22 0.96 24.87
N TYR A 263 0.62 0.93 23.85
CA TYR A 263 2.02 0.54 23.99
C TYR A 263 2.79 1.46 24.97
N SER A 264 2.64 2.78 24.83
CA SER A 264 3.32 3.79 25.65
C SER A 264 2.89 3.72 27.12
N ASN A 265 1.66 3.27 27.38
CA ASN A 265 1.12 3.08 28.72
C ASN A 265 1.44 1.68 29.32
N GLY A 266 2.25 0.87 28.62
CA GLY A 266 2.63 -0.47 29.07
C GLY A 266 1.59 -1.55 28.84
N ASN A 267 0.47 -1.27 28.17
CA ASN A 267 -0.59 -2.22 27.85
C ASN A 267 -0.27 -2.97 26.55
N TYR A 268 0.81 -3.74 26.56
CA TYR A 268 1.34 -4.41 25.37
C TYR A 268 0.34 -5.39 24.73
N ALA A 269 -0.53 -6.01 25.51
CA ALA A 269 -1.55 -6.92 24.98
C ALA A 269 -2.60 -6.18 24.14
N ASN A 270 -3.09 -5.02 24.63
CA ASN A 270 -4.05 -4.18 23.91
C ASN A 270 -3.41 -3.57 22.66
N ALA A 271 -2.17 -3.08 22.76
CA ALA A 271 -1.41 -2.59 21.61
C ALA A 271 -1.25 -3.66 20.54
N SER A 272 -0.88 -4.88 20.95
CA SER A 272 -0.72 -6.02 20.03
C SER A 272 -2.06 -6.48 19.42
N ALA A 273 -3.14 -6.51 20.21
CA ALA A 273 -4.49 -6.82 19.70
C ALA A 273 -4.93 -5.78 18.65
N THR A 274 -4.71 -4.50 18.91
CA THR A 274 -5.01 -3.43 17.94
C THR A 274 -4.19 -3.60 16.65
N ALA A 275 -2.90 -3.93 16.75
CA ALA A 275 -2.05 -4.19 15.59
C ALA A 275 -2.53 -5.41 14.77
N MET A 276 -2.99 -6.49 15.43
CA MET A 276 -3.57 -7.65 14.75
C MET A 276 -4.90 -7.31 14.07
N ILE A 277 -5.78 -6.55 14.72
CA ILE A 277 -7.03 -6.05 14.13
C ILE A 277 -6.71 -5.20 12.90
N MET A 278 -5.71 -4.32 12.98
CA MET A 278 -5.24 -3.50 11.87
C MET A 278 -4.78 -4.36 10.69
N ALA A 279 -3.98 -5.40 10.95
CA ALA A 279 -3.53 -6.34 9.92
C ALA A 279 -4.70 -7.10 9.28
N VAL A 280 -5.64 -7.60 10.07
CA VAL A 280 -6.83 -8.30 9.58
C VAL A 280 -7.71 -7.37 8.74
N ALA A 281 -7.94 -6.13 9.19
CA ALA A 281 -8.72 -5.15 8.43
C ALA A 281 -8.09 -4.85 7.06
N GLN A 282 -6.76 -4.69 7.01
CA GLN A 282 -6.03 -4.52 5.75
C GLN A 282 -6.21 -5.74 4.84
N LEU A 283 -6.05 -6.95 5.37
CA LEU A 283 -6.21 -8.18 4.59
C LEU A 283 -7.63 -8.36 4.05
N ILE A 284 -8.66 -7.98 4.83
CA ILE A 284 -10.06 -8.00 4.37
C ILE A 284 -10.24 -7.06 3.18
N VAL A 285 -9.78 -5.81 3.28
CA VAL A 285 -9.91 -4.83 2.19
C VAL A 285 -9.13 -5.30 0.95
N LEU A 286 -7.90 -5.81 1.12
CA LEU A 286 -7.12 -6.39 0.04
C LEU A 286 -7.85 -7.58 -0.61
N GLY A 287 -8.39 -8.48 0.21
CA GLY A 287 -9.18 -9.61 -0.26
C GLY A 287 -10.37 -9.17 -1.10
N VAL A 288 -11.12 -8.16 -0.65
CA VAL A 288 -12.25 -7.57 -1.40
C VAL A 288 -11.77 -6.98 -2.74
N VAL A 289 -10.70 -6.21 -2.74
CA VAL A 289 -10.13 -5.61 -3.95
C VAL A 289 -9.72 -6.69 -4.97
N PHE A 290 -9.05 -7.76 -4.51
CA PHE A 290 -8.66 -8.87 -5.37
C PHE A 290 -9.84 -9.71 -5.84
N LEU A 291 -10.87 -9.90 -5.03
CA LEU A 291 -12.12 -10.57 -5.42
C LEU A 291 -12.87 -9.78 -6.50
N ILE A 292 -12.99 -8.47 -6.34
CA ILE A 292 -13.58 -7.59 -7.35
C ILE A 292 -12.79 -7.72 -8.66
N ARG A 293 -11.47 -7.64 -8.59
CA ARG A 293 -10.59 -7.83 -9.75
C ARG A 293 -10.83 -9.17 -10.44
N SER A 294 -10.89 -10.27 -9.69
CA SER A 294 -11.04 -11.62 -10.24
C SER A 294 -12.37 -11.81 -10.97
N ARG A 295 -13.42 -11.12 -10.51
CA ARG A 295 -14.73 -11.13 -11.16
C ARG A 295 -14.77 -10.28 -12.44
N LEU A 296 -14.10 -9.11 -12.41
CA LEU A 296 -14.02 -8.22 -13.58
C LEU A 296 -13.10 -8.77 -14.67
N TYR A 297 -12.10 -9.58 -14.31
CA TYR A 297 -11.05 -10.05 -15.20
C TYR A 297 -11.17 -11.54 -15.55
N ARG A 298 -12.38 -12.07 -15.67
CA ARG A 298 -12.64 -13.45 -16.14
C ARG A 298 -12.41 -13.66 -17.64
N GLY A 299 -11.81 -12.70 -18.35
CA GLY A 299 -11.48 -12.74 -19.76
C GLY A 299 -9.97 -12.88 -20.00
N SER A 300 -9.54 -14.06 -20.52
CA SER A 300 -8.23 -14.28 -21.16
C SER A 300 -7.04 -14.64 -20.28
N THR A 301 -7.08 -15.81 -19.66
CA THR A 301 -5.86 -16.58 -19.34
C THR A 301 -5.74 -17.85 -20.21
N SER A 302 -6.46 -17.93 -21.32
CA SER A 302 -6.37 -19.04 -22.26
C SER A 302 -5.78 -18.55 -23.60
N GLY A 303 -4.46 -18.42 -23.66
CA GLY A 303 -3.81 -18.04 -24.91
C GLY A 303 -2.30 -17.87 -24.75
N GLY A 304 -1.60 -18.97 -24.48
CA GLY A 304 -0.14 -18.89 -24.39
C GLY A 304 0.53 -20.22 -24.10
N LYS A 305 0.10 -21.29 -24.77
CA LYS A 305 0.90 -22.49 -25.01
C LYS A 305 0.78 -22.80 -26.50
N GLY A 306 1.74 -22.34 -27.23
CA GLY A 306 2.10 -22.69 -28.57
C GLY A 306 3.59 -22.55 -28.68
#